data_7306d83f760253ff054b102fbdb11cc3
#
_entry.id   7306d83f760253ff054b102fbdb11cc3
#
_cell.length_a   1.000
_cell.length_b   1.000
_cell.length_c   1.000
_cell.angle_alpha   90.00
_cell.angle_beta   90.00
_cell.angle_gamma   90.00
#
_symmetry.space_group_name_H-M   'P 1'
#
loop_
_entity.id
_entity.type
_entity.pdbx_description
1 polymer ?
#
loop_
_entity_poly.entity_id
_entity_poly.type
_entity_poly.pdbx_seq_one_letter_code
_entity_poly.pdbx_strand_id
1 'polypeptide(L)'
;KHKKKLLVLNIINILLVLFWWFNPANKCDAEIMEQHYIKYGDRMKQIYEGLNNKLNSDCSVSIEFENGNVSMFHFKDGIEELESNWDPSEEKIDSLLCESGLDRCSLKRLEQNLEEIGCISISVQPDSVGAYSIGFRRIGMGMYYYQIYNKPLSIEDQEEIRESDASILYSPTVAFKYAGGAIGNQVFIGKEDYLKKKYN
;
A
#
# COMPACT_ATOMS: atom_id res chain seq x y z
N LYS A 1 -20.33 -1.85 -46.39
CA LYS A 1 -19.78 -2.93 -45.49
C LYS A 1 -18.78 -2.36 -44.45
N HIS A 2 -17.84 -1.46 -44.84
CA HIS A 2 -16.84 -0.87 -43.94
C HIS A 2 -17.44 -0.01 -42.80
N LYS A 3 -18.42 0.83 -43.08
CA LYS A 3 -19.08 1.71 -42.07
C LYS A 3 -19.73 0.91 -40.93
N LYS A 4 -20.35 -0.26 -41.23
CA LYS A 4 -20.93 -1.13 -40.20
C LYS A 4 -19.85 -1.79 -39.33
N LYS A 5 -18.72 -2.20 -39.90
CA LYS A 5 -17.59 -2.77 -39.12
C LYS A 5 -16.97 -1.72 -38.18
N LEU A 6 -16.81 -0.48 -38.65
CA LEU A 6 -16.28 0.61 -37.87
C LEU A 6 -17.20 0.98 -36.69
N LEU A 7 -18.53 0.99 -36.92
CA LEU A 7 -19.52 1.23 -35.88
C LEU A 7 -19.49 0.14 -34.79
N VAL A 8 -19.39 -1.13 -35.18
CA VAL A 8 -19.29 -2.25 -34.23
C VAL A 8 -18.01 -2.17 -33.40
N LEU A 9 -16.87 -1.80 -34.03
CA LEU A 9 -15.61 -1.65 -33.31
C LEU A 9 -15.66 -0.52 -32.28
N ASN A 10 -16.28 0.61 -32.65
CA ASN A 10 -16.46 1.71 -31.69
C ASN A 10 -17.38 1.36 -30.52
N ILE A 11 -18.45 0.61 -30.76
CA ILE A 11 -19.34 0.13 -29.70
C ILE A 11 -18.57 -0.81 -28.74
N ILE A 12 -17.78 -1.73 -29.27
CA ILE A 12 -16.95 -2.64 -28.46
C ILE A 12 -15.96 -1.83 -27.60
N ASN A 13 -15.27 -0.86 -28.18
CA ASN A 13 -14.35 0.00 -27.41
C ASN A 13 -15.05 0.78 -26.30
N ILE A 14 -16.24 1.34 -26.58
CA ILE A 14 -17.05 2.04 -25.56
C ILE A 14 -17.44 1.07 -24.45
N LEU A 15 -17.90 -0.15 -24.78
CA LEU A 15 -18.27 -1.16 -23.80
C LEU A 15 -17.06 -1.61 -22.96
N LEU A 16 -15.86 -1.75 -23.57
CA LEU A 16 -14.65 -2.07 -22.84
C LEU A 16 -14.23 -0.96 -21.88
N VAL A 17 -14.32 0.31 -22.29
CA VAL A 17 -14.05 1.47 -21.42
C VAL A 17 -15.07 1.53 -20.28
N LEU A 18 -16.36 1.33 -20.56
CA LEU A 18 -17.39 1.28 -19.54
C LEU A 18 -17.20 0.11 -18.59
N PHE A 19 -16.89 -1.08 -19.10
CA PHE A 19 -16.57 -2.26 -18.28
C PHE A 19 -15.39 -2.01 -17.37
N TRP A 20 -14.30 -1.41 -17.89
CA TRP A 20 -13.14 -1.05 -17.09
C TRP A 20 -13.48 -0.01 -16.02
N TRP A 21 -14.29 1.01 -16.37
CA TRP A 21 -14.70 2.09 -15.45
C TRP A 21 -15.63 1.60 -14.33
N PHE A 22 -16.53 0.68 -14.67
CA PHE A 22 -17.51 0.13 -13.71
C PHE A 22 -17.07 -1.18 -13.06
N ASN A 23 -15.87 -1.69 -13.36
CA ASN A 23 -15.38 -2.92 -12.76
C ASN A 23 -15.17 -2.71 -11.24
N PRO A 24 -15.93 -3.41 -10.37
CA PRO A 24 -15.79 -3.29 -8.92
C PRO A 24 -14.38 -3.68 -8.43
N ALA A 25 -13.63 -4.49 -9.18
CA ALA A 25 -12.25 -4.83 -8.87
C ALA A 25 -11.30 -3.60 -8.87
N ASN A 26 -11.67 -2.52 -9.59
CA ASN A 26 -10.88 -1.29 -9.63
C ASN A 26 -11.33 -0.25 -8.58
N LYS A 27 -12.35 -0.58 -7.78
CA LYS A 27 -12.79 0.28 -6.68
C LYS A 27 -12.13 -0.20 -5.40
N CYS A 28 -11.48 0.71 -4.70
CA CYS A 28 -11.09 0.49 -3.33
C CYS A 28 -11.87 1.49 -2.48
N ASP A 29 -12.57 0.98 -1.49
CA ASP A 29 -13.27 1.79 -0.50
C ASP A 29 -12.93 1.31 0.92
N ALA A 30 -13.35 2.10 1.90
CA ALA A 30 -13.06 1.83 3.28
C ALA A 30 -13.69 0.52 3.81
N GLU A 31 -14.87 0.13 3.29
CA GLU A 31 -15.53 -1.11 3.69
C GLU A 31 -14.72 -2.34 3.23
N ILE A 32 -14.21 -2.30 2.00
CA ILE A 32 -13.32 -3.35 1.48
C ILE A 32 -12.06 -3.45 2.32
N MET A 33 -11.43 -2.32 2.64
CA MET A 33 -10.24 -2.28 3.49
C MET A 33 -10.53 -2.79 4.90
N GLU A 34 -11.67 -2.42 5.49
CA GLU A 34 -12.08 -2.90 6.81
C GLU A 34 -12.24 -4.41 6.84
N GLN A 35 -13.01 -4.98 5.91
CA GLN A 35 -13.21 -6.43 5.82
C GLN A 35 -11.90 -7.18 5.58
N HIS A 36 -11.04 -6.64 4.75
CA HIS A 36 -9.72 -7.18 4.49
C HIS A 36 -8.83 -7.13 5.75
N TYR A 37 -8.83 -6.01 6.48
CA TYR A 37 -8.08 -5.87 7.72
C TYR A 37 -8.58 -6.81 8.82
N ILE A 38 -9.90 -6.94 8.98
CA ILE A 38 -10.51 -7.90 9.93
C ILE A 38 -10.00 -9.33 9.63
N LYS A 39 -9.86 -9.69 8.36
CA LYS A 39 -9.43 -11.03 7.95
C LYS A 39 -7.92 -11.24 8.11
N TYR A 40 -7.11 -10.23 7.80
CA TYR A 40 -5.66 -10.39 7.63
C TYR A 40 -4.78 -9.52 8.54
N GLY A 41 -5.36 -8.73 9.45
CA GLY A 41 -4.59 -7.82 10.31
C GLY A 41 -3.51 -8.51 11.13
N ASP A 42 -3.81 -9.69 11.73
CA ASP A 42 -2.82 -10.47 12.45
C ASP A 42 -1.69 -10.97 11.52
N ARG A 43 -2.03 -11.33 10.30
CA ARG A 43 -1.04 -11.78 9.31
C ARG A 43 -0.15 -10.62 8.85
N MET A 44 -0.70 -9.41 8.69
CA MET A 44 0.07 -8.19 8.42
C MET A 44 1.10 -7.93 9.50
N LYS A 45 0.71 -8.07 10.77
CA LYS A 45 1.62 -7.94 11.91
C LYS A 45 2.74 -8.98 11.88
N GLN A 46 2.43 -10.24 11.59
CA GLN A 46 3.44 -11.30 11.47
C GLN A 46 4.42 -11.03 10.33
N ILE A 47 3.95 -10.51 9.19
CA ILE A 47 4.81 -10.13 8.06
C ILE A 47 5.78 -9.02 8.48
N TYR A 48 5.26 -7.98 9.14
CA TYR A 48 6.08 -6.90 9.68
C TYR A 48 7.14 -7.41 10.67
N GLU A 49 6.74 -8.19 11.68
CA GLU A 49 7.64 -8.74 12.69
C GLU A 49 8.74 -9.60 12.04
N GLY A 50 8.35 -10.43 11.06
CA GLY A 50 9.29 -11.28 10.33
C GLY A 50 10.29 -10.50 9.49
N LEU A 51 9.90 -9.36 8.94
CA LEU A 51 10.80 -8.45 8.21
C LEU A 51 11.67 -7.66 9.19
N ASN A 52 11.05 -6.99 10.17
CA ASN A 52 11.72 -6.11 11.11
C ASN A 52 12.82 -6.81 11.91
N ASN A 53 12.62 -8.08 12.26
CA ASN A 53 13.63 -8.89 12.98
C ASN A 53 14.88 -9.23 12.15
N LYS A 54 14.85 -8.96 10.85
CA LYS A 54 15.98 -9.22 9.94
C LYS A 54 16.69 -7.96 9.49
N LEU A 55 15.98 -6.82 9.54
CA LEU A 55 16.57 -5.54 9.17
C LEU A 55 17.69 -5.16 10.12
N ASN A 56 18.71 -4.53 9.58
CA ASN A 56 19.72 -3.85 10.38
C ASN A 56 19.06 -2.79 11.26
N SER A 57 19.59 -2.53 12.43
CA SER A 57 19.07 -1.48 13.33
C SER A 57 19.10 -0.12 12.63
N ASP A 58 18.06 0.66 12.86
CA ASP A 58 17.89 2.04 12.36
C ASP A 58 17.66 2.18 10.84
N CYS A 59 17.48 1.07 10.11
CA CYS A 59 17.16 1.10 8.69
C CYS A 59 15.66 1.31 8.43
N SER A 60 15.34 2.19 7.49
CA SER A 60 14.01 2.27 6.88
C SER A 60 14.02 1.51 5.56
N VAL A 61 12.99 0.69 5.34
CA VAL A 61 12.85 -0.09 4.11
C VAL A 61 11.42 0.05 3.59
N SER A 62 11.27 0.31 2.30
CA SER A 62 9.98 0.23 1.61
C SER A 62 10.14 -0.58 0.33
N ILE A 63 9.40 -1.68 0.22
CA ILE A 63 9.48 -2.60 -0.92
C ILE A 63 8.08 -2.78 -1.50
N GLU A 64 7.97 -2.61 -2.81
CA GLU A 64 6.75 -2.85 -3.57
C GLU A 64 7.00 -3.89 -4.65
N PHE A 65 6.00 -4.78 -4.83
CA PHE A 65 6.03 -5.83 -5.84
C PHE A 65 4.94 -5.61 -6.88
N GLU A 66 5.29 -5.82 -8.13
CA GLU A 66 4.37 -5.81 -9.25
C GLU A 66 4.68 -6.97 -10.20
N ASN A 67 3.67 -7.80 -10.51
CA ASN A 67 3.80 -8.95 -11.41
C ASN A 67 4.96 -9.90 -11.07
N GLY A 68 5.21 -10.14 -9.78
CA GLY A 68 6.28 -11.04 -9.33
C GLY A 68 7.69 -10.43 -9.34
N ASN A 69 7.81 -9.12 -9.53
CA ASN A 69 9.08 -8.41 -9.54
C ASN A 69 9.07 -7.28 -8.50
N VAL A 70 10.25 -6.88 -8.05
CA VAL A 70 10.40 -5.66 -7.24
C VAL A 70 10.23 -4.44 -8.14
N SER A 71 9.12 -3.73 -8.00
CA SER A 71 8.86 -2.48 -8.74
C SER A 71 9.42 -1.25 -8.04
N MET A 72 9.63 -1.33 -6.73
CA MET A 72 10.24 -0.24 -5.95
C MET A 72 10.99 -0.82 -4.75
N PHE A 73 12.21 -0.31 -4.52
CA PHE A 73 12.96 -0.58 -3.31
C PHE A 73 13.58 0.72 -2.78
N HIS A 74 12.98 1.27 -1.74
CA HIS A 74 13.54 2.40 -1.01
C HIS A 74 14.28 1.89 0.22
N PHE A 75 15.47 2.39 0.42
CA PHE A 75 16.31 2.10 1.56
C PHE A 75 16.85 3.40 2.15
N LYS A 76 16.93 3.46 3.47
CA LYS A 76 17.53 4.55 4.21
C LYS A 76 18.23 3.99 5.45
N ASP A 77 19.48 4.34 5.63
CA ASP A 77 20.26 4.02 6.81
C ASP A 77 20.42 5.28 7.68
N GLY A 78 19.81 5.25 8.87
CA GLY A 78 19.88 6.35 9.84
C GLY A 78 19.44 7.71 9.27
N ILE A 79 20.40 8.68 9.25
CA ILE A 79 20.15 10.09 8.87
C ILE A 79 20.36 10.33 7.35
N GLU A 80 20.89 9.37 6.61
CA GLU A 80 21.17 9.51 5.19
C GLU A 80 19.90 9.79 4.38
N GLU A 81 20.04 10.39 3.17
CA GLU A 81 18.91 10.60 2.29
C GLU A 81 18.32 9.27 1.82
N LEU A 82 16.99 9.23 1.71
CA LEU A 82 16.26 8.07 1.20
C LEU A 82 16.68 7.77 -0.24
N GLU A 83 17.32 6.63 -0.47
CA GLU A 83 17.60 6.16 -1.82
C GLU A 83 16.35 5.53 -2.44
N SER A 84 15.77 6.20 -3.43
CA SER A 84 14.57 5.75 -4.13
C SER A 84 14.94 5.05 -5.43
N ASN A 85 14.72 3.74 -5.49
CA ASN A 85 14.99 2.93 -6.67
C ASN A 85 13.67 2.38 -7.23
N TRP A 86 13.27 2.90 -8.40
CA TRP A 86 12.15 2.41 -9.20
C TRP A 86 12.68 1.44 -10.25
N ASP A 87 12.00 0.31 -10.43
CA ASP A 87 12.40 -0.77 -11.33
C ASP A 87 13.91 -1.10 -11.22
N PRO A 88 14.40 -1.41 -9.97
CA PRO A 88 15.82 -1.60 -9.75
C PRO A 88 16.34 -2.83 -10.50
N SER A 89 17.58 -2.73 -11.03
CA SER A 89 18.26 -3.89 -11.61
C SER A 89 18.52 -4.97 -10.55
N GLU A 90 18.75 -6.21 -10.99
CA GLU A 90 19.06 -7.32 -10.08
C GLU A 90 20.29 -7.04 -9.20
N GLU A 91 21.35 -6.43 -9.78
CA GLU A 91 22.56 -6.05 -9.04
C GLU A 91 22.24 -4.97 -7.98
N LYS A 92 21.32 -4.01 -8.31
CA LYS A 92 20.91 -2.99 -7.34
C LYS A 92 20.07 -3.61 -6.22
N ILE A 93 19.19 -4.56 -6.54
CA ILE A 93 18.43 -5.30 -5.51
C ILE A 93 19.39 -6.04 -4.58
N ASP A 94 20.43 -6.72 -5.10
CA ASP A 94 21.40 -7.44 -4.28
C ASP A 94 22.18 -6.49 -3.34
N SER A 95 22.58 -5.30 -3.83
CA SER A 95 23.21 -4.27 -3.01
C SER A 95 22.31 -3.84 -1.86
N LEU A 96 21.05 -3.44 -2.18
CA LEU A 96 20.06 -2.97 -1.19
C LEU A 96 19.71 -4.04 -0.15
N LEU A 97 19.63 -5.31 -0.57
CA LEU A 97 19.41 -6.43 0.33
C LEU A 97 20.57 -6.58 1.31
N CYS A 98 21.79 -6.52 0.82
CA CYS A 98 22.99 -6.61 1.66
C CYS A 98 23.04 -5.45 2.68
N GLU A 99 22.78 -4.22 2.23
CA GLU A 99 22.79 -3.02 3.07
C GLU A 99 21.69 -3.07 4.14
N SER A 100 20.49 -3.56 3.80
CA SER A 100 19.35 -3.68 4.72
C SER A 100 19.42 -4.86 5.67
N GLY A 101 20.37 -5.80 5.50
CA GLY A 101 20.47 -7.05 6.26
C GLY A 101 19.53 -8.15 5.77
N LEU A 102 18.93 -7.98 4.59
CA LEU A 102 18.05 -8.95 3.97
C LEU A 102 18.82 -9.85 2.98
N ASP A 103 18.20 -10.96 2.60
CA ASP A 103 18.65 -11.86 1.54
C ASP A 103 17.54 -12.16 0.54
N ARG A 104 17.89 -12.76 -0.59
CA ARG A 104 16.93 -13.15 -1.64
C ARG A 104 15.82 -14.09 -1.15
N CYS A 105 16.14 -14.97 -0.19
CA CYS A 105 15.14 -15.88 0.38
C CYS A 105 14.10 -15.08 1.20
N SER A 106 14.57 -14.09 1.96
CA SER A 106 13.71 -13.19 2.74
C SER A 106 12.83 -12.35 1.84
N LEU A 107 13.39 -11.78 0.76
CA LEU A 107 12.67 -11.01 -0.23
C LEU A 107 11.55 -11.84 -0.88
N LYS A 108 11.89 -13.05 -1.36
CA LYS A 108 10.90 -13.95 -1.98
C LYS A 108 9.81 -14.39 -0.99
N ARG A 109 10.17 -14.66 0.26
CA ARG A 109 9.19 -14.99 1.31
C ARG A 109 8.28 -13.80 1.62
N LEU A 110 8.82 -12.58 1.63
CA LEU A 110 8.05 -11.36 1.81
C LEU A 110 7.01 -11.20 0.70
N GLU A 111 7.43 -11.34 -0.56
CA GLU A 111 6.57 -11.31 -1.72
C GLU A 111 5.40 -12.31 -1.58
N GLN A 112 5.71 -13.59 -1.33
CA GLN A 112 4.70 -14.63 -1.16
C GLN A 112 3.72 -14.32 -0.03
N ASN A 113 4.21 -13.84 1.12
CA ASN A 113 3.38 -13.49 2.25
C ASN A 113 2.44 -12.32 1.95
N LEU A 114 2.91 -11.31 1.21
CA LEU A 114 2.06 -10.18 0.78
C LEU A 114 1.02 -10.63 -0.26
N GLU A 115 1.41 -11.47 -1.22
CA GLU A 115 0.51 -12.04 -2.21
C GLU A 115 -0.60 -12.88 -1.57
N GLU A 116 -0.28 -13.73 -0.58
CA GLU A 116 -1.25 -14.53 0.18
C GLU A 116 -2.36 -13.69 0.82
N ILE A 117 -2.05 -12.49 1.24
CA ILE A 117 -3.02 -11.56 1.83
C ILE A 117 -3.54 -10.53 0.83
N GLY A 118 -3.18 -10.61 -0.45
CA GLY A 118 -3.62 -9.67 -1.49
C GLY A 118 -3.09 -8.25 -1.31
N CYS A 119 -1.90 -8.11 -0.74
CA CYS A 119 -1.18 -6.85 -0.58
C CYS A 119 0.04 -6.80 -1.49
N ILE A 120 0.55 -5.59 -1.77
CA ILE A 120 1.59 -5.38 -2.79
C ILE A 120 2.86 -4.75 -2.25
N SER A 121 2.83 -4.16 -1.06
CA SER A 121 4.02 -3.51 -0.51
C SER A 121 4.04 -3.52 1.02
N ILE A 122 5.23 -3.31 1.56
CA ILE A 122 5.46 -3.04 2.96
C ILE A 122 6.46 -1.90 3.11
N SER A 123 6.24 -1.03 4.10
CA SER A 123 7.21 -0.01 4.51
C SER A 123 7.39 -0.09 6.02
N VAL A 124 8.65 -0.16 6.45
CA VAL A 124 9.06 -0.18 7.85
C VAL A 124 9.95 1.03 8.09
N GLN A 125 9.61 1.80 9.11
CA GLN A 125 10.39 2.97 9.53
C GLN A 125 10.69 2.82 11.03
N PRO A 126 11.95 2.95 11.46
CA PRO A 126 12.31 2.96 12.85
C PRO A 126 11.94 4.32 13.46
N ASP A 127 10.68 4.50 13.79
CA ASP A 127 10.19 5.68 14.51
C ASP A 127 9.86 5.35 15.97
N SER A 128 9.63 6.39 16.78
CA SER A 128 9.30 6.27 18.20
C SER A 128 7.97 5.53 18.47
N VAL A 129 7.11 5.44 17.48
CA VAL A 129 5.76 4.84 17.56
C VAL A 129 5.78 3.41 17.01
N GLY A 130 6.85 3.01 16.29
CA GLY A 130 6.98 1.70 15.65
C GLY A 130 5.93 1.52 14.56
N ALA A 131 5.75 2.53 13.71
CA ALA A 131 4.79 2.49 12.63
C ALA A 131 5.31 1.69 11.43
N TYR A 132 4.41 0.94 10.80
CA TYR A 132 4.66 0.31 9.52
C TYR A 132 3.45 0.45 8.61
N SER A 133 3.68 0.38 7.30
CA SER A 133 2.61 0.45 6.31
C SER A 133 2.56 -0.81 5.47
N ILE A 134 1.35 -1.29 5.18
CA ILE A 134 1.11 -2.38 4.23
C ILE A 134 0.29 -1.82 3.07
N GLY A 135 0.87 -1.80 1.87
CA GLY A 135 0.20 -1.35 0.65
C GLY A 135 -0.80 -2.38 0.17
N PHE A 136 -2.06 -1.96 0.14
CA PHE A 136 -3.18 -2.84 -0.21
C PHE A 136 -3.41 -2.88 -1.71
N ARG A 137 -3.55 -1.71 -2.33
CA ARG A 137 -3.89 -1.61 -3.75
C ARG A 137 -3.42 -0.30 -4.35
N ARG A 138 -2.87 -0.38 -5.55
CA ARG A 138 -2.56 0.79 -6.37
C ARG A 138 -3.71 1.08 -7.33
N ILE A 139 -4.10 2.35 -7.46
CA ILE A 139 -5.06 2.84 -8.43
C ILE A 139 -4.43 4.02 -9.16
N GLY A 140 -4.03 3.81 -10.40
CA GLY A 140 -3.19 4.77 -11.13
C GLY A 140 -1.88 5.02 -10.40
N MET A 141 -1.56 6.27 -10.11
CA MET A 141 -0.37 6.66 -9.33
C MET A 141 -0.62 6.61 -7.80
N GLY A 142 -1.87 6.44 -7.38
CA GLY A 142 -2.23 6.42 -5.96
C GLY A 142 -2.14 5.03 -5.35
N MET A 143 -1.96 5.00 -4.03
CA MET A 143 -1.86 3.79 -3.22
C MET A 143 -2.80 3.86 -2.03
N TYR A 144 -3.61 2.84 -1.85
CA TYR A 144 -4.31 2.56 -0.59
C TYR A 144 -3.46 1.68 0.29
N TYR A 145 -3.29 2.04 1.56
CA TYR A 145 -2.46 1.29 2.49
C TYR A 145 -2.99 1.36 3.92
N TYR A 146 -2.62 0.34 4.69
CA TYR A 146 -2.82 0.30 6.14
C TYR A 146 -1.61 0.93 6.80
N GLN A 147 -1.82 1.94 7.62
CA GLN A 147 -0.82 2.44 8.56
C GLN A 147 -1.09 1.80 9.91
N ILE A 148 -0.17 1.01 10.39
CA ILE A 148 -0.33 0.24 11.63
C ILE A 148 0.73 0.70 12.63
N TYR A 149 0.32 0.91 13.85
CA TYR A 149 1.15 1.42 14.93
C TYR A 149 1.28 0.36 16.02
N ASN A 150 2.49 0.11 16.50
CA ASN A 150 2.76 -0.87 17.56
C ASN A 150 2.22 -0.42 18.93
N LYS A 151 1.96 0.88 19.10
CA LYS A 151 1.34 1.47 20.29
C LYS A 151 0.16 2.35 19.90
N PRO A 152 -0.84 2.50 20.77
CA PRO A 152 -1.92 3.44 20.54
C PRO A 152 -1.38 4.85 20.33
N LEU A 153 -1.87 5.53 19.30
CA LEU A 153 -1.61 6.93 19.04
C LEU A 153 -2.12 7.82 20.19
N SER A 154 -1.48 8.96 20.40
CA SER A 154 -2.00 10.00 21.28
C SER A 154 -3.37 10.51 20.79
N ILE A 155 -4.13 11.17 21.65
CA ILE A 155 -5.43 11.74 21.24
C ILE A 155 -5.22 12.78 20.14
N GLU A 156 -4.17 13.58 20.24
CA GLU A 156 -3.81 14.62 19.28
C GLU A 156 -3.51 14.02 17.90
N ASP A 157 -2.67 12.99 17.83
CA ASP A 157 -2.36 12.27 16.56
C ASP A 157 -3.61 11.61 15.96
N GLN A 158 -4.50 11.08 16.82
CA GLN A 158 -5.76 10.49 16.36
C GLN A 158 -6.69 11.56 15.75
N GLU A 159 -6.73 12.77 16.31
CA GLU A 159 -7.53 13.87 15.79
C GLU A 159 -6.96 14.35 14.45
N GLU A 160 -5.65 14.49 14.33
CA GLU A 160 -5.00 14.83 13.06
C GLU A 160 -5.37 13.83 11.94
N ILE A 161 -5.36 12.53 12.25
CA ILE A 161 -5.76 11.51 11.27
C ILE A 161 -7.24 11.61 10.91
N ARG A 162 -8.12 11.93 11.86
CA ARG A 162 -9.56 12.10 11.59
C ARG A 162 -9.83 13.32 10.70
N GLU A 163 -9.11 14.42 10.89
CA GLU A 163 -9.24 15.64 10.11
C GLU A 163 -8.67 15.53 8.71
N SER A 164 -7.69 14.64 8.50
CA SER A 164 -7.08 14.43 7.19
C SER A 164 -8.05 13.83 6.18
N ASP A 165 -8.28 14.48 5.05
CA ASP A 165 -9.13 13.96 3.96
C ASP A 165 -8.61 12.65 3.37
N ALA A 166 -7.31 12.38 3.46
CA ALA A 166 -6.65 11.21 2.92
C ALA A 166 -6.64 10.00 3.87
N SER A 167 -7.22 10.11 5.06
CA SER A 167 -7.09 9.10 6.10
C SER A 167 -8.41 8.79 6.80
N ILE A 168 -8.55 7.55 7.26
CA ILE A 168 -9.65 7.09 8.12
C ILE A 168 -9.02 6.43 9.34
N LEU A 169 -9.25 6.95 10.52
CA LEU A 169 -8.85 6.29 11.77
C LEU A 169 -9.79 5.12 12.03
N TYR A 170 -9.28 3.90 11.87
CA TYR A 170 -10.04 2.67 12.14
C TYR A 170 -10.04 2.31 13.63
N SER A 171 -8.89 2.40 14.26
CA SER A 171 -8.68 2.17 15.70
C SER A 171 -7.50 3.03 16.20
N PRO A 172 -7.26 3.14 17.51
CA PRO A 172 -6.09 3.88 18.02
C PRO A 172 -4.73 3.39 17.51
N THR A 173 -4.68 2.21 16.91
CA THR A 173 -3.45 1.61 16.37
C THR A 173 -3.49 1.40 14.87
N VAL A 174 -4.57 1.77 14.16
CA VAL A 174 -4.71 1.50 12.73
C VAL A 174 -5.42 2.63 12.02
N ALA A 175 -4.83 3.10 10.93
CA ALA A 175 -5.46 4.02 9.99
C ALA A 175 -5.45 3.43 8.57
N PHE A 176 -6.53 3.63 7.83
CA PHE A 176 -6.58 3.42 6.40
C PHE A 176 -6.19 4.71 5.71
N LYS A 177 -5.23 4.67 4.81
CA LYS A 177 -4.69 5.87 4.16
C LYS A 177 -4.69 5.74 2.65
N TYR A 178 -4.76 6.88 2.00
CA TYR A 178 -4.58 7.00 0.56
C TYR A 178 -3.51 8.05 0.27
N ALA A 179 -2.55 7.68 -0.59
CA ALA A 179 -1.58 8.61 -1.13
C ALA A 179 -1.77 8.69 -2.65
N GLY A 180 -2.14 9.86 -3.17
CA GLY A 180 -2.48 10.06 -4.58
C GLY A 180 -1.29 10.21 -5.52
N GLY A 181 -0.06 10.00 -5.04
CA GLY A 181 1.16 10.25 -5.81
C GLY A 181 1.42 11.76 -6.01
N ALA A 182 2.35 12.10 -6.91
CA ALA A 182 2.83 13.47 -7.10
C ALA A 182 1.78 14.45 -7.66
N ILE A 183 0.81 13.96 -8.42
CA ILE A 183 -0.21 14.78 -9.11
C ILE A 183 -1.66 14.34 -8.82
N GLY A 184 -1.83 13.30 -8.01
CA GLY A 184 -3.13 12.76 -7.66
C GLY A 184 -3.80 13.56 -6.55
N ASN A 185 -5.14 13.46 -6.49
CA ASN A 185 -5.91 14.02 -5.38
C ASN A 185 -5.58 13.27 -4.09
N GLN A 186 -5.31 13.99 -3.01
CA GLN A 186 -4.99 13.44 -1.69
C GLN A 186 -6.26 13.27 -0.85
N VAL A 187 -7.28 12.59 -1.41
CA VAL A 187 -8.56 12.36 -0.74
C VAL A 187 -8.88 10.86 -0.76
N PHE A 188 -9.23 10.33 0.40
CA PHE A 188 -9.74 8.95 0.51
C PHE A 188 -11.18 8.90 -0.01
N ILE A 189 -11.35 8.34 -1.20
CA ILE A 189 -12.66 8.30 -1.88
C ILE A 189 -13.66 7.49 -1.04
N GLY A 190 -14.83 8.08 -0.79
CA GLY A 190 -15.90 7.43 -0.02
C GLY A 190 -15.74 7.50 1.51
N LYS A 191 -14.76 8.25 2.03
CA LYS A 191 -14.56 8.44 3.49
C LYS A 191 -15.84 8.86 4.20
N GLU A 192 -16.50 9.92 3.71
CA GLU A 192 -17.70 10.45 4.37
C GLU A 192 -18.85 9.44 4.42
N ASP A 193 -19.09 8.72 3.33
CA ASP A 193 -20.17 7.73 3.26
C ASP A 193 -19.88 6.54 4.21
N TYR A 194 -18.65 6.11 4.27
CA TYR A 194 -18.22 5.09 5.22
C TYR A 194 -18.43 5.52 6.68
N LEU A 195 -17.98 6.74 7.03
CA LEU A 195 -18.13 7.25 8.39
C LEU A 195 -19.59 7.44 8.79
N LYS A 196 -20.45 7.93 7.87
CA LYS A 196 -21.89 8.02 8.12
C LYS A 196 -22.52 6.67 8.41
N LYS A 197 -22.15 5.61 7.66
CA LYS A 197 -22.69 4.25 7.91
C LYS A 197 -22.21 3.65 9.22
N LYS A 198 -20.99 3.97 9.63
CA LYS A 198 -20.36 3.35 10.80
C LYS A 198 -20.81 3.98 12.12
N TYR A 199 -21.15 5.26 12.12
CA TYR A 199 -21.41 6.04 13.34
C TYR A 199 -22.83 6.61 13.42
N ASN A 200 -23.74 6.35 12.46
CA ASN A 200 -25.17 6.60 12.51
C ASN A 200 -25.93 5.28 12.59
#